data_1547b7bb29766c38f53c235c6a6f7a25
#
_entry.id   1547b7bb29766c38f53c235c6a6f7a25
#
_cell.length_a   1.000
_cell.length_b   1.000
_cell.length_c   1.000
_cell.angle_alpha   90.00
_cell.angle_beta   90.00
_cell.angle_gamma   90.00
#
_symmetry.space_group_name_H-M   'P 1'
#
loop_
_entity.id
_entity.type
_entity.pdbx_description
1 polymer ?
#
loop_
_entity_poly.entity_id
_entity_poly.type
_entity_poly.pdbx_seq_one_letter_code
_entity_poly.pdbx_strand_id
1 'polypeptide(L)'
;MTRVGPRRLLTIGHSYVVALNRRLAHEMALQSAGAWEVTAIAPSRYRADLGRIAVQTMTGEACRLETLDVHLDRLPHLMWYGRLGAALEASWDVVHCWEEPYILAGAQVARRTPRGARFVIASFQNLAKRYPWPLSAFERAAMARADGWIAFGETVHHTLAARPGYAGKPSRVIPPGVDVTRFRPDPDARRRVLDRLGWSPADRVVGFLGRFVPEKGVSHLVEALTSVTTPWRALFVGGGPMDGALRRFAAQHPGRVHIETGVAHDAVPHWLNAMTLLCAPSQTTAGWREQFGRMLIEAMACGVPVVASDSGEMPAVVGDAGVVVAERDVPAWTAVLDRLLGDEALLRAHGARGRERAQARFAWPVVARAHLAFFEMLMEGRAS
;
A
#
# COMPACT_ATOMS: atom_id res chain seq x y z
N MET A 1 -5.81 -37.98 -11.58
CA MET A 1 -5.84 -37.45 -12.95
C MET A 1 -5.12 -36.08 -12.94
N THR A 2 -3.93 -36.01 -13.47
CA THR A 2 -3.19 -34.75 -13.66
C THR A 2 -3.95 -33.92 -14.68
N ARG A 3 -4.40 -32.75 -14.23
CA ARG A 3 -5.13 -31.78 -15.08
C ARG A 3 -4.19 -31.30 -16.20
N VAL A 4 -4.57 -31.50 -17.44
CA VAL A 4 -3.87 -30.96 -18.62
C VAL A 4 -4.42 -29.54 -18.84
N GLY A 5 -3.68 -28.53 -18.45
CA GLY A 5 -4.02 -27.13 -18.66
C GLY A 5 -3.64 -26.22 -17.48
N PRO A 6 -3.59 -24.88 -17.69
CA PRO A 6 -3.25 -23.95 -16.65
C PRO A 6 -4.27 -23.96 -15.50
N ARG A 7 -3.78 -23.63 -14.31
CA ARG A 7 -4.62 -23.40 -13.12
C ARG A 7 -5.38 -22.08 -13.28
N ARG A 8 -6.56 -21.98 -12.69
CA ARG A 8 -7.41 -20.80 -12.82
C ARG A 8 -7.51 -20.06 -11.50
N LEU A 9 -7.02 -18.82 -11.48
CA LEU A 9 -7.06 -17.91 -10.36
C LEU A 9 -8.07 -16.79 -10.62
N LEU A 10 -9.04 -16.66 -9.73
CA LEU A 10 -9.88 -15.48 -9.64
C LEU A 10 -9.36 -14.59 -8.51
N THR A 11 -9.15 -13.30 -8.77
CA THR A 11 -8.92 -12.31 -7.71
C THR A 11 -9.96 -11.21 -7.79
N ILE A 12 -10.53 -10.81 -6.65
CA ILE A 12 -11.65 -9.87 -6.59
C ILE A 12 -11.44 -8.82 -5.50
N GLY A 13 -11.70 -7.55 -5.82
CA GLY A 13 -11.63 -6.44 -4.87
C GLY A 13 -12.25 -5.15 -5.40
N HIS A 14 -12.96 -4.42 -4.54
CA HIS A 14 -13.53 -3.12 -4.93
C HIS A 14 -12.46 -2.09 -5.32
N SER A 15 -11.30 -2.15 -4.68
CA SER A 15 -10.17 -1.28 -4.98
C SER A 15 -9.60 -1.49 -6.39
N TYR A 16 -9.93 -2.60 -7.05
CA TYR A 16 -9.51 -2.93 -8.41
C TYR A 16 -10.14 -2.04 -9.48
N VAL A 17 -11.10 -1.19 -9.12
CA VAL A 17 -11.58 -0.11 -9.99
C VAL A 17 -10.43 0.79 -10.45
N VAL A 18 -9.37 0.94 -9.63
CA VAL A 18 -8.12 1.63 -9.97
C VAL A 18 -7.12 0.64 -10.55
N ALA A 19 -6.63 0.91 -11.77
CA ALA A 19 -5.71 0.02 -12.49
C ALA A 19 -4.46 -0.34 -11.69
N LEU A 20 -3.90 0.64 -10.95
CA LEU A 20 -2.73 0.42 -10.09
C LEU A 20 -2.95 -0.68 -9.03
N ASN A 21 -4.15 -0.79 -8.48
CA ASN A 21 -4.46 -1.81 -7.46
C ASN A 21 -4.60 -3.22 -8.08
N ARG A 22 -4.83 -3.32 -9.40
CA ARG A 22 -4.80 -4.60 -10.14
C ARG A 22 -3.40 -5.03 -10.57
N ARG A 23 -2.36 -4.22 -10.29
CA ARG A 23 -0.99 -4.56 -10.67
C ARG A 23 -0.57 -5.94 -10.15
N LEU A 24 -1.05 -6.35 -8.98
CA LEU A 24 -0.80 -7.69 -8.47
C LEU A 24 -1.37 -8.78 -9.41
N ALA A 25 -2.60 -8.65 -9.88
CA ALA A 25 -3.21 -9.62 -10.79
C ALA A 25 -2.44 -9.72 -12.12
N HIS A 26 -2.06 -8.57 -12.68
CA HIS A 26 -1.21 -8.47 -13.86
C HIS A 26 0.13 -9.20 -13.64
N GLU A 27 0.82 -8.93 -12.54
CA GLU A 27 2.11 -9.57 -12.25
C GLU A 27 1.98 -11.06 -11.96
N MET A 28 0.92 -11.52 -11.28
CA MET A 28 0.70 -12.94 -11.09
C MET A 28 0.53 -13.67 -12.44
N ALA A 29 -0.17 -13.07 -13.40
CA ALA A 29 -0.28 -13.63 -14.75
C ALA A 29 1.09 -13.73 -15.43
N LEU A 30 1.90 -12.65 -15.40
CA LEU A 30 3.24 -12.63 -15.98
C LEU A 30 4.20 -13.63 -15.31
N GLN A 31 4.27 -13.59 -13.96
CA GLN A 31 5.22 -14.39 -13.19
C GLN A 31 4.90 -15.90 -13.22
N SER A 32 3.66 -16.25 -13.55
CA SER A 32 3.25 -17.67 -13.68
C SER A 32 3.76 -18.34 -14.94
N ALA A 33 4.30 -17.59 -15.90
CA ALA A 33 4.77 -18.11 -17.20
C ALA A 33 3.76 -19.06 -17.88
N GLY A 34 2.46 -18.75 -17.78
CA GLY A 34 1.38 -19.55 -18.36
C GLY A 34 0.87 -20.70 -17.47
N ALA A 35 1.44 -20.92 -16.29
CA ALA A 35 0.95 -21.93 -15.36
C ALA A 35 -0.41 -21.56 -14.73
N TRP A 36 -0.76 -20.27 -14.72
CA TRP A 36 -2.00 -19.74 -14.19
C TRP A 36 -2.72 -18.82 -15.18
N GLU A 37 -4.00 -19.07 -15.38
CA GLU A 37 -4.93 -18.10 -15.99
C GLU A 37 -5.49 -17.21 -14.89
N VAL A 38 -5.13 -15.92 -14.91
CA VAL A 38 -5.54 -14.97 -13.86
C VAL A 38 -6.67 -14.09 -14.37
N THR A 39 -7.79 -14.09 -13.66
CA THR A 39 -8.92 -13.18 -13.87
C THR A 39 -9.07 -12.26 -12.68
N ALA A 40 -9.10 -10.96 -12.94
CA ALA A 40 -9.39 -9.94 -11.95
C ALA A 40 -10.83 -9.45 -12.09
N ILE A 41 -11.58 -9.42 -10.98
CA ILE A 41 -12.92 -8.81 -10.94
C ILE A 41 -12.83 -7.47 -10.23
N ALA A 42 -13.31 -6.42 -10.91
CA ALA A 42 -13.41 -5.07 -10.40
C ALA A 42 -14.88 -4.57 -10.45
N PRO A 43 -15.28 -3.59 -9.63
CA PRO A 43 -16.50 -2.84 -9.87
C PRO A 43 -16.45 -2.14 -11.23
N SER A 44 -17.56 -2.13 -11.98
CA SER A 44 -17.71 -1.30 -13.18
C SER A 44 -17.56 0.19 -12.84
N ARG A 45 -18.07 0.58 -11.67
CA ARG A 45 -17.96 1.90 -11.04
C ARG A 45 -17.95 1.73 -9.53
N TYR A 46 -17.19 2.58 -8.85
CA TYR A 46 -17.13 2.58 -7.39
C TYR A 46 -17.07 3.99 -6.82
N ARG A 47 -17.67 4.21 -5.65
CA ARG A 47 -17.63 5.48 -4.94
C ARG A 47 -16.41 5.49 -4.02
N ALA A 48 -15.38 6.24 -4.41
CA ALA A 48 -14.22 6.54 -3.58
C ALA A 48 -14.40 7.87 -2.82
N ASP A 49 -13.46 8.21 -1.96
CA ASP A 49 -13.48 9.45 -1.16
C ASP A 49 -13.62 10.73 -2.01
N LEU A 50 -13.07 10.73 -3.22
CA LEU A 50 -13.07 11.87 -4.15
C LEU A 50 -14.20 11.82 -5.19
N GLY A 51 -15.15 10.90 -5.05
CA GLY A 51 -16.28 10.77 -5.97
C GLY A 51 -16.41 9.39 -6.62
N ARG A 52 -17.27 9.28 -7.64
CA ARG A 52 -17.45 8.03 -8.41
C ARG A 52 -16.34 7.87 -9.44
N ILE A 53 -15.70 6.72 -9.41
CA ILE A 53 -14.64 6.32 -10.33
C ILE A 53 -15.19 5.19 -11.20
N ALA A 54 -15.07 5.33 -12.53
CA ALA A 54 -15.25 4.21 -13.45
C ALA A 54 -13.99 3.32 -13.43
N VAL A 55 -14.17 2.04 -13.75
CA VAL A 55 -13.02 1.13 -13.83
C VAL A 55 -11.99 1.67 -14.82
N GLN A 56 -10.76 1.78 -14.36
CA GLN A 56 -9.62 2.18 -15.18
C GLN A 56 -9.09 0.97 -15.94
N THR A 57 -8.69 1.15 -17.19
CA THR A 57 -8.00 0.12 -17.97
C THR A 57 -6.49 0.36 -17.94
N MET A 58 -5.71 -0.70 -18.10
CA MET A 58 -4.26 -0.64 -18.23
C MET A 58 -3.86 -1.27 -19.58
N THR A 59 -3.12 -0.53 -20.39
CA THR A 59 -2.63 -1.06 -21.69
C THR A 59 -1.71 -2.25 -21.44
N GLY A 60 -1.96 -3.36 -22.15
CA GLY A 60 -1.16 -4.58 -22.01
C GLY A 60 -1.37 -5.31 -20.69
N GLU A 61 -2.51 -5.15 -20.03
CA GLU A 61 -2.85 -5.90 -18.81
C GLU A 61 -2.84 -7.41 -19.10
N ALA A 62 -1.96 -8.16 -18.42
CA ALA A 62 -1.76 -9.59 -18.69
C ALA A 62 -2.86 -10.49 -18.08
N CYS A 63 -3.56 -10.02 -17.03
CA CYS A 63 -4.71 -10.72 -16.51
C CYS A 63 -5.98 -10.33 -17.28
N ARG A 64 -6.97 -11.25 -17.30
CA ARG A 64 -8.31 -10.94 -17.81
C ARG A 64 -9.03 -10.04 -16.80
N LEU A 65 -9.57 -8.90 -17.27
CA LEU A 65 -10.40 -8.03 -16.45
C LEU A 65 -11.88 -8.32 -16.72
N GLU A 66 -12.62 -8.63 -15.66
CA GLU A 66 -14.08 -8.68 -15.65
C GLU A 66 -14.64 -7.62 -14.72
N THR A 67 -15.81 -7.08 -15.05
CA THR A 67 -16.43 -6.03 -14.23
C THR A 67 -17.79 -6.45 -13.75
N LEU A 68 -18.10 -6.13 -12.50
CA LEU A 68 -19.42 -6.32 -11.90
C LEU A 68 -19.94 -5.00 -11.35
N ASP A 69 -21.26 -4.85 -11.34
CA ASP A 69 -21.87 -3.74 -10.63
C ASP A 69 -21.80 -3.99 -9.12
N VAL A 70 -21.63 -2.92 -8.36
CA VAL A 70 -21.70 -2.94 -6.90
C VAL A 70 -22.89 -2.14 -6.42
N HIS A 71 -23.48 -2.60 -5.33
CA HIS A 71 -24.62 -1.99 -4.68
C HIS A 71 -24.24 -1.53 -3.28
N LEU A 72 -24.92 -0.51 -2.77
CA LEU A 72 -24.68 0.10 -1.48
C LEU A 72 -23.25 0.65 -1.29
N ASP A 73 -22.60 1.12 -2.38
CA ASP A 73 -21.27 1.69 -2.37
C ASP A 73 -21.09 2.93 -1.45
N ARG A 74 -22.20 3.53 -0.99
CA ARG A 74 -22.22 4.59 0.05
C ARG A 74 -22.05 4.06 1.47
N LEU A 75 -22.24 2.76 1.67
CA LEU A 75 -22.11 2.06 2.95
C LEU A 75 -21.01 0.96 2.78
N PRO A 76 -19.74 1.31 2.84
CA PRO A 76 -18.64 0.38 2.46
C PRO A 76 -18.72 -0.98 3.14
N HIS A 77 -19.16 -1.04 4.40
CA HIS A 77 -19.29 -2.30 5.14
C HIS A 77 -20.47 -3.18 4.65
N LEU A 78 -21.46 -2.61 3.96
CA LEU A 78 -22.63 -3.31 3.44
C LEU A 78 -22.64 -3.41 1.91
N MET A 79 -21.58 -2.97 1.25
CA MET A 79 -21.40 -3.08 -0.19
C MET A 79 -21.38 -4.55 -0.61
N TRP A 80 -21.99 -4.87 -1.76
CA TRP A 80 -22.03 -6.21 -2.32
C TRP A 80 -21.98 -6.18 -3.85
N TYR A 81 -21.51 -7.27 -4.46
CA TYR A 81 -21.36 -7.43 -5.91
C TYR A 81 -22.64 -8.01 -6.53
N GLY A 82 -23.18 -7.31 -7.54
CA GLY A 82 -24.24 -7.85 -8.40
C GLY A 82 -23.71 -8.99 -9.29
N ARG A 83 -24.54 -9.98 -9.59
CA ARG A 83 -24.20 -11.12 -10.49
C ARG A 83 -22.92 -11.91 -10.13
N LEU A 84 -22.41 -11.79 -8.92
CA LEU A 84 -21.22 -12.51 -8.48
C LEU A 84 -21.35 -14.03 -8.65
N GLY A 85 -22.57 -14.59 -8.52
CA GLY A 85 -22.82 -16.02 -8.72
C GLY A 85 -22.36 -16.50 -10.09
N ALA A 86 -22.78 -15.81 -11.16
CA ALA A 86 -22.41 -16.16 -12.53
C ALA A 86 -20.88 -16.15 -12.76
N ALA A 87 -20.17 -15.15 -12.20
CA ALA A 87 -18.72 -15.09 -12.30
C ALA A 87 -18.00 -16.24 -11.57
N LEU A 88 -18.63 -16.80 -10.53
CA LEU A 88 -18.09 -17.90 -9.73
C LEU A 88 -18.59 -19.31 -10.18
N GLU A 89 -19.50 -19.40 -11.15
CA GLU A 89 -19.95 -20.70 -11.71
C GLU A 89 -18.85 -21.43 -12.48
N ALA A 90 -17.87 -20.70 -13.01
CA ALA A 90 -16.71 -21.32 -13.65
C ALA A 90 -15.88 -22.13 -12.65
N SER A 91 -15.15 -23.14 -13.15
CA SER A 91 -14.23 -23.91 -12.31
C SER A 91 -12.99 -23.09 -11.98
N TRP A 92 -12.83 -22.71 -10.73
CA TRP A 92 -11.65 -22.02 -10.21
C TRP A 92 -10.82 -22.96 -9.33
N ASP A 93 -9.50 -22.86 -9.39
CA ASP A 93 -8.60 -23.56 -8.47
C ASP A 93 -8.39 -22.73 -7.20
N VAL A 94 -8.27 -21.39 -7.36
CA VAL A 94 -8.15 -20.45 -6.25
C VAL A 94 -9.07 -19.26 -6.50
N VAL A 95 -9.76 -18.84 -5.44
CA VAL A 95 -10.46 -17.53 -5.35
C VAL A 95 -9.79 -16.70 -4.28
N HIS A 96 -9.14 -15.62 -4.70
CA HIS A 96 -8.42 -14.66 -3.86
C HIS A 96 -9.27 -13.40 -3.65
N CYS A 97 -9.59 -13.09 -2.41
CA CYS A 97 -10.49 -12.01 -2.03
C CYS A 97 -9.72 -10.86 -1.34
N TRP A 98 -9.76 -9.68 -1.95
CA TRP A 98 -9.21 -8.43 -1.42
C TRP A 98 -10.21 -7.61 -0.63
N GLU A 99 -11.39 -8.14 -0.38
CA GLU A 99 -12.35 -7.53 0.51
C GLU A 99 -12.04 -7.92 1.94
N GLU A 100 -12.12 -6.96 2.86
CA GLU A 100 -11.97 -7.27 4.27
C GLU A 100 -13.05 -8.28 4.72
N PRO A 101 -12.72 -9.27 5.55
CA PRO A 101 -13.63 -10.34 5.91
C PRO A 101 -14.87 -9.88 6.69
N TYR A 102 -14.80 -8.72 7.35
CA TYR A 102 -15.91 -8.15 8.12
C TYR A 102 -16.89 -7.32 7.29
N ILE A 103 -16.67 -7.16 5.97
CA ILE A 103 -17.63 -6.49 5.09
C ILE A 103 -18.50 -7.51 4.34
N LEU A 104 -19.71 -7.09 3.95
CA LEU A 104 -20.68 -7.96 3.29
C LEU A 104 -20.11 -8.56 1.99
N ALA A 105 -19.38 -7.79 1.20
CA ALA A 105 -18.74 -8.26 -0.03
C ALA A 105 -17.77 -9.42 0.24
N GLY A 106 -16.93 -9.34 1.27
CA GLY A 106 -16.02 -10.43 1.65
C GLY A 106 -16.78 -11.72 2.02
N ALA A 107 -17.83 -11.59 2.84
CA ALA A 107 -18.69 -12.71 3.19
C ALA A 107 -19.47 -13.28 1.99
N GLN A 108 -19.89 -12.43 1.05
CA GLN A 108 -20.56 -12.84 -0.19
C GLN A 108 -19.62 -13.65 -1.08
N VAL A 109 -18.38 -13.21 -1.29
CA VAL A 109 -17.38 -13.94 -2.07
C VAL A 109 -17.09 -15.29 -1.43
N ALA A 110 -16.86 -15.33 -0.12
CA ALA A 110 -16.65 -16.55 0.64
C ALA A 110 -17.77 -17.55 0.44
N ARG A 111 -19.04 -17.12 0.61
CA ARG A 111 -20.23 -17.96 0.49
C ARG A 111 -20.44 -18.50 -0.92
N ARG A 112 -20.10 -17.71 -1.95
CA ARG A 112 -20.29 -18.06 -3.36
C ARG A 112 -19.12 -18.82 -3.97
N THR A 113 -17.96 -18.82 -3.31
CA THR A 113 -16.79 -19.58 -3.77
C THR A 113 -17.12 -21.07 -3.83
N PRO A 114 -16.93 -21.73 -4.99
CA PRO A 114 -17.19 -23.15 -5.14
C PRO A 114 -16.41 -24.00 -4.11
N ARG A 115 -16.99 -25.09 -3.64
CA ARG A 115 -16.32 -25.97 -2.66
C ARG A 115 -15.04 -26.60 -3.20
N GLY A 116 -14.93 -26.73 -4.51
CA GLY A 116 -13.73 -27.24 -5.19
C GLY A 116 -12.55 -26.28 -5.20
N ALA A 117 -12.80 -24.96 -5.13
CA ALA A 117 -11.77 -23.93 -5.13
C ALA A 117 -11.20 -23.68 -3.73
N ARG A 118 -9.91 -23.33 -3.66
CA ARG A 118 -9.32 -22.74 -2.44
C ARG A 118 -9.77 -21.29 -2.31
N PHE A 119 -10.23 -20.90 -1.13
CA PHE A 119 -10.59 -19.53 -0.83
C PHE A 119 -9.52 -18.88 0.07
N VAL A 120 -8.91 -17.82 -0.43
CA VAL A 120 -7.88 -17.05 0.27
C VAL A 120 -8.37 -15.62 0.44
N ILE A 121 -8.32 -15.12 1.66
CA ILE A 121 -8.72 -13.74 1.97
C ILE A 121 -7.51 -12.92 2.40
N ALA A 122 -7.45 -11.65 2.01
CA ALA A 122 -6.41 -10.72 2.39
C ALA A 122 -6.96 -9.64 3.32
N SER A 123 -6.13 -9.12 4.23
CA SER A 123 -6.55 -8.09 5.18
C SER A 123 -5.45 -7.08 5.46
N PHE A 124 -5.87 -5.81 5.66
CA PHE A 124 -5.06 -4.69 6.13
C PHE A 124 -5.33 -4.33 7.60
N GLN A 125 -6.19 -5.10 8.31
CA GLN A 125 -6.65 -4.75 9.65
C GLN A 125 -5.54 -4.92 10.69
N ASN A 126 -4.92 -3.81 11.09
CA ASN A 126 -3.84 -3.76 12.07
C ASN A 126 -4.27 -3.23 13.46
N LEU A 127 -5.57 -3.02 13.68
CA LEU A 127 -6.13 -2.65 14.96
C LEU A 127 -7.01 -3.79 15.53
N ALA A 128 -6.90 -4.07 16.81
CA ALA A 128 -7.72 -5.06 17.50
C ALA A 128 -9.15 -4.55 17.70
N LYS A 129 -9.95 -4.53 16.63
CA LYS A 129 -11.34 -4.10 16.66
C LYS A 129 -12.29 -5.26 16.94
N ARG A 130 -13.31 -5.03 17.75
CA ARG A 130 -14.47 -5.92 17.88
C ARG A 130 -15.58 -5.36 16.99
N TYR A 131 -16.05 -6.16 16.06
CA TYR A 131 -17.11 -5.72 15.16
C TYR A 131 -18.48 -6.03 15.77
N PRO A 132 -19.44 -5.07 15.75
CA PRO A 132 -20.83 -5.33 16.09
C PRO A 132 -21.50 -6.25 15.05
N TRP A 133 -22.66 -6.81 15.37
CA TRP A 133 -23.53 -7.43 14.39
C TRP A 133 -24.03 -6.34 13.39
N PRO A 134 -24.10 -6.62 12.08
CA PRO A 134 -23.84 -7.89 11.37
C PRO A 134 -22.37 -8.13 10.96
N LEU A 135 -21.46 -7.14 11.14
CA LEU A 135 -20.08 -7.22 10.65
C LEU A 135 -19.32 -8.41 11.24
N SER A 136 -19.54 -8.69 12.53
CA SER A 136 -18.96 -9.88 13.19
C SER A 136 -19.47 -11.20 12.61
N ALA A 137 -20.71 -11.24 12.11
CA ALA A 137 -21.25 -12.41 11.44
C ALA A 137 -20.64 -12.58 10.04
N PHE A 138 -20.40 -11.48 9.31
CA PHE A 138 -19.70 -11.51 8.02
C PHE A 138 -18.28 -12.04 8.19
N GLU A 139 -17.51 -11.51 9.16
CA GLU A 139 -16.17 -11.97 9.46
C GLU A 139 -16.13 -13.48 9.77
N ARG A 140 -17.02 -13.95 10.66
CA ARG A 140 -17.09 -15.40 10.98
C ARG A 140 -17.42 -16.24 9.77
N ALA A 141 -18.37 -15.82 8.93
CA ALA A 141 -18.75 -16.56 7.71
C ALA A 141 -17.60 -16.61 6.70
N ALA A 142 -16.92 -15.48 6.46
CA ALA A 142 -15.78 -15.41 5.56
C ALA A 142 -14.63 -16.29 6.04
N MET A 143 -14.27 -16.18 7.32
CA MET A 143 -13.17 -16.94 7.89
C MET A 143 -13.49 -18.44 8.06
N ALA A 144 -14.73 -18.81 8.30
CA ALA A 144 -15.13 -20.23 8.32
C ALA A 144 -14.89 -20.91 6.96
N ARG A 145 -15.05 -20.15 5.84
CA ARG A 145 -14.82 -20.67 4.48
C ARG A 145 -13.35 -20.63 4.06
N ALA A 146 -12.56 -19.69 4.62
CA ALA A 146 -11.19 -19.47 4.20
C ALA A 146 -10.30 -20.71 4.42
N ASP A 147 -9.60 -21.13 3.37
CA ASP A 147 -8.56 -22.16 3.42
C ASP A 147 -7.21 -21.60 3.89
N GLY A 148 -7.01 -20.29 3.73
CA GLY A 148 -5.85 -19.54 4.20
C GLY A 148 -6.10 -18.03 4.14
N TRP A 149 -5.19 -17.24 4.71
CA TRP A 149 -5.30 -15.79 4.70
C TRP A 149 -3.94 -15.11 4.55
N ILE A 150 -3.96 -13.89 4.00
CA ILE A 150 -2.79 -13.06 3.77
C ILE A 150 -2.91 -11.81 4.62
N ALA A 151 -1.87 -11.52 5.40
CA ALA A 151 -1.68 -10.26 6.10
C ALA A 151 -0.76 -9.35 5.29
N PHE A 152 -1.13 -8.08 5.13
CA PHE A 152 -0.30 -7.12 4.40
C PHE A 152 0.87 -6.56 5.20
N GLY A 153 1.06 -7.00 6.45
CA GLY A 153 2.17 -6.66 7.31
C GLY A 153 2.20 -7.49 8.58
N GLU A 154 3.32 -7.44 9.29
CA GLU A 154 3.50 -8.17 10.55
C GLU A 154 2.52 -7.69 11.64
N THR A 155 2.25 -6.38 11.69
CA THR A 155 1.27 -5.81 12.64
C THR A 155 -0.15 -6.31 12.36
N VAL A 156 -0.50 -6.50 11.08
CA VAL A 156 -1.77 -7.12 10.67
C VAL A 156 -1.80 -8.58 11.11
N HIS A 157 -0.73 -9.32 10.83
CA HIS A 157 -0.62 -10.74 11.20
C HIS A 157 -0.77 -10.92 12.71
N HIS A 158 -0.01 -10.19 13.53
CA HIS A 158 -0.11 -10.25 14.98
C HIS A 158 -1.51 -9.89 15.50
N THR A 159 -2.15 -8.89 14.90
CA THR A 159 -3.50 -8.46 15.29
C THR A 159 -4.55 -9.54 15.02
N LEU A 160 -4.43 -10.28 13.93
CA LEU A 160 -5.46 -11.21 13.46
C LEU A 160 -5.18 -12.67 13.87
N ALA A 161 -3.93 -13.11 13.95
CA ALA A 161 -3.56 -14.50 14.18
C ALA A 161 -4.15 -15.08 15.47
N ALA A 162 -4.33 -14.27 16.52
CA ALA A 162 -4.92 -14.66 17.78
C ALA A 162 -6.47 -14.62 17.78
N ARG A 163 -7.11 -14.11 16.71
CA ARG A 163 -8.58 -13.99 16.68
C ARG A 163 -9.24 -15.31 16.34
N PRO A 164 -10.42 -15.60 16.91
CA PRO A 164 -11.22 -16.75 16.52
C PRO A 164 -11.49 -16.76 15.00
N GLY A 165 -11.26 -17.92 14.36
CA GLY A 165 -11.42 -18.10 12.93
C GLY A 165 -10.16 -17.83 12.08
N TYR A 166 -9.16 -17.14 12.60
CA TYR A 166 -7.83 -16.96 11.95
C TYR A 166 -6.81 -17.94 12.53
N ALA A 167 -6.85 -18.15 13.84
CA ALA A 167 -5.95 -19.06 14.55
C ALA A 167 -5.97 -20.46 13.92
N GLY A 168 -4.78 -21.03 13.75
CA GLY A 168 -4.61 -22.39 13.19
C GLY A 168 -4.80 -22.50 11.68
N LYS A 169 -5.20 -21.43 10.97
CA LYS A 169 -5.26 -21.44 9.50
C LYS A 169 -3.91 -21.09 8.89
N PRO A 170 -3.57 -21.71 7.75
CA PRO A 170 -2.42 -21.29 6.96
C PRO A 170 -2.45 -19.80 6.69
N SER A 171 -1.35 -19.12 6.92
CA SER A 171 -1.23 -17.68 6.69
C SER A 171 0.15 -17.28 6.16
N ARG A 172 0.22 -16.14 5.49
CA ARG A 172 1.47 -15.51 5.05
C ARG A 172 1.39 -13.99 5.25
N VAL A 173 2.52 -13.40 5.59
CA VAL A 173 2.71 -11.95 5.49
C VAL A 173 3.26 -11.67 4.09
N ILE A 174 2.46 -11.01 3.26
CA ILE A 174 2.82 -10.62 1.90
C ILE A 174 2.48 -9.14 1.74
N PRO A 175 3.49 -8.26 1.70
CA PRO A 175 3.26 -6.81 1.65
C PRO A 175 2.70 -6.36 0.29
N PRO A 176 2.15 -5.14 0.20
CA PRO A 176 1.88 -4.48 -1.07
C PRO A 176 3.15 -4.27 -1.89
N GLY A 177 3.01 -4.24 -3.20
CA GLY A 177 4.14 -4.06 -4.11
C GLY A 177 4.33 -2.62 -4.56
N VAL A 178 5.52 -2.37 -5.15
CA VAL A 178 5.90 -1.15 -5.85
C VAL A 178 6.44 -1.47 -7.24
N ASP A 179 6.15 -0.61 -8.21
CA ASP A 179 6.71 -0.70 -9.56
C ASP A 179 8.12 -0.08 -9.59
N VAL A 180 9.15 -0.91 -9.43
CA VAL A 180 10.55 -0.47 -9.37
C VAL A 180 11.12 -0.03 -10.74
N THR A 181 10.37 -0.20 -11.82
CA THR A 181 10.73 0.32 -13.14
C THR A 181 10.27 1.75 -13.31
N ARG A 182 9.13 2.08 -12.72
CA ARG A 182 8.54 3.41 -12.69
C ARG A 182 9.12 4.25 -11.53
N PHE A 183 9.16 3.70 -10.34
CA PHE A 183 9.82 4.30 -9.17
C PHE A 183 11.30 3.90 -9.18
N ARG A 184 12.11 4.78 -9.72
CA ARG A 184 13.56 4.58 -9.88
C ARG A 184 14.30 5.90 -9.71
N PRO A 185 15.59 5.86 -9.41
CA PRO A 185 16.42 7.06 -9.46
C PRO A 185 16.35 7.74 -10.84
N ASP A 186 16.04 9.02 -10.85
CA ASP A 186 15.94 9.86 -12.06
C ASP A 186 16.53 11.24 -11.76
N PRO A 187 17.85 11.43 -12.01
CA PRO A 187 18.53 12.71 -11.79
C PRO A 187 17.97 13.85 -12.66
N ASP A 188 17.44 13.50 -13.85
CA ASP A 188 16.84 14.51 -14.73
C ASP A 188 15.48 14.98 -14.20
N ALA A 189 14.67 14.07 -13.65
CA ALA A 189 13.45 14.46 -12.96
C ALA A 189 13.75 15.36 -11.76
N ARG A 190 14.78 15.03 -10.95
CA ARG A 190 15.24 15.89 -9.85
C ARG A 190 15.56 17.29 -10.36
N ARG A 191 16.39 17.41 -11.37
CA ARG A 191 16.81 18.69 -11.95
C ARG A 191 15.60 19.51 -12.40
N ARG A 192 14.72 18.91 -13.22
CA ARG A 192 13.51 19.60 -13.70
C ARG A 192 12.61 20.13 -12.60
N VAL A 193 12.43 19.38 -11.51
CA VAL A 193 11.61 19.83 -10.39
C VAL A 193 12.31 20.95 -9.64
N LEU A 194 13.60 20.83 -9.32
CA LEU A 194 14.35 21.87 -8.61
C LEU A 194 14.42 23.17 -9.41
N ASP A 195 14.68 23.09 -10.72
CA ASP A 195 14.68 24.27 -11.62
C ASP A 195 13.31 24.96 -11.63
N ARG A 196 12.21 24.19 -11.70
CA ARG A 196 10.84 24.71 -11.62
C ARG A 196 10.58 25.46 -10.31
N LEU A 197 11.20 25.01 -9.21
CA LEU A 197 11.05 25.58 -7.88
C LEU A 197 12.05 26.73 -7.62
N GLY A 198 12.98 27.00 -8.52
CA GLY A 198 14.07 27.95 -8.32
C GLY A 198 15.06 27.51 -7.24
N TRP A 199 15.20 26.19 -7.04
CA TRP A 199 16.09 25.59 -6.05
C TRP A 199 17.37 25.07 -6.68
N SER A 200 18.47 25.12 -5.93
CA SER A 200 19.76 24.61 -6.38
C SER A 200 19.79 23.07 -6.34
N PRO A 201 20.50 22.41 -7.27
CA PRO A 201 20.81 20.99 -7.16
C PRO A 201 21.50 20.59 -5.85
N ALA A 202 22.21 21.52 -5.20
CA ALA A 202 22.87 21.34 -3.92
C ALA A 202 21.92 21.47 -2.71
N ASP A 203 20.72 22.00 -2.92
CA ASP A 203 19.75 22.17 -1.82
C ASP A 203 19.34 20.81 -1.23
N ARG A 204 19.27 20.75 0.09
CA ARG A 204 18.81 19.59 0.86
C ARG A 204 17.30 19.66 1.02
N VAL A 205 16.59 18.81 0.31
CA VAL A 205 15.11 18.82 0.26
C VAL A 205 14.55 17.75 1.19
N VAL A 206 13.93 18.18 2.28
CA VAL A 206 13.13 17.33 3.17
C VAL A 206 11.74 17.19 2.57
N GLY A 207 11.35 15.96 2.23
CA GLY A 207 10.09 15.67 1.58
C GLY A 207 9.04 15.07 2.52
N PHE A 208 7.78 15.35 2.24
CA PHE A 208 6.62 14.66 2.77
C PHE A 208 5.71 14.29 1.59
N LEU A 209 5.22 13.06 1.56
CA LEU A 209 4.26 12.59 0.56
C LEU A 209 3.07 11.90 1.24
N GLY A 210 1.87 12.45 1.06
CA GLY A 210 0.65 11.84 1.60
C GLY A 210 -0.47 12.83 1.88
N ARG A 211 -1.54 12.35 2.51
CA ARG A 211 -2.65 13.20 2.92
C ARG A 211 -2.21 14.19 4.02
N PHE A 212 -2.64 15.43 3.91
CA PHE A 212 -2.40 16.46 4.93
C PHE A 212 -3.46 16.37 6.03
N VAL A 213 -3.35 15.34 6.86
CA VAL A 213 -4.25 15.05 7.99
C VAL A 213 -3.43 14.87 9.27
N PRO A 214 -4.02 15.12 10.46
CA PRO A 214 -3.29 15.05 11.73
C PRO A 214 -2.57 13.73 11.96
N GLU A 215 -3.20 12.60 11.63
CA GLU A 215 -2.63 11.26 11.83
C GLU A 215 -1.40 10.98 10.96
N LYS A 216 -1.17 11.76 9.90
CA LYS A 216 0.07 11.69 9.11
C LYS A 216 1.23 12.50 9.71
N GLY A 217 0.99 13.19 10.85
CA GLY A 217 2.03 13.82 11.65
C GLY A 217 2.73 15.02 11.00
N VAL A 218 2.10 15.61 9.99
CA VAL A 218 2.68 16.76 9.24
C VAL A 218 3.06 17.92 10.15
N SER A 219 2.28 18.17 11.22
CA SER A 219 2.59 19.21 12.20
C SER A 219 3.88 18.95 12.97
N HIS A 220 4.17 17.70 13.32
CA HIS A 220 5.41 17.33 14.02
C HIS A 220 6.65 17.52 13.12
N LEU A 221 6.50 17.22 11.81
CA LEU A 221 7.57 17.51 10.86
C LEU A 221 7.81 19.01 10.72
N VAL A 222 6.76 19.81 10.63
CA VAL A 222 6.85 21.28 10.60
C VAL A 222 7.56 21.82 11.85
N GLU A 223 7.17 21.33 13.03
CA GLU A 223 7.78 21.71 14.31
C GLU A 223 9.26 21.31 14.35
N ALA A 224 9.61 20.09 13.96
CA ALA A 224 11.01 19.66 13.88
C ALA A 224 11.84 20.55 12.94
N LEU A 225 11.31 20.88 11.76
CA LEU A 225 11.99 21.74 10.78
C LEU A 225 12.29 23.14 11.29
N THR A 226 11.49 23.68 12.21
CA THR A 226 11.78 24.99 12.81
C THR A 226 13.04 24.99 13.68
N SER A 227 13.43 23.83 14.18
CA SER A 227 14.58 23.66 15.08
C SER A 227 15.81 23.07 14.38
N VAL A 228 15.68 22.61 13.12
CA VAL A 228 16.80 22.08 12.32
C VAL A 228 17.75 23.23 11.96
N THR A 229 19.03 23.05 12.27
CA THR A 229 20.09 24.03 12.06
C THR A 229 20.79 23.91 10.71
N THR A 230 20.89 22.69 10.18
CA THR A 230 21.42 22.43 8.84
C THR A 230 20.52 23.06 7.78
N PRO A 231 21.06 23.74 6.74
CA PRO A 231 20.24 24.32 5.67
C PRO A 231 19.33 23.29 5.01
N TRP A 232 18.04 23.62 4.89
CA TRP A 232 17.03 22.74 4.30
C TRP A 232 16.06 23.50 3.38
N ARG A 233 15.46 22.78 2.45
CA ARG A 233 14.21 23.08 1.76
C ARG A 233 13.17 22.07 2.19
N ALA A 234 11.88 22.41 2.12
CA ALA A 234 10.79 21.45 2.41
C ALA A 234 9.83 21.34 1.25
N LEU A 235 9.52 20.12 0.87
CA LEU A 235 8.61 19.78 -0.22
C LEU A 235 7.47 18.90 0.31
N PHE A 236 6.26 19.48 0.39
CA PHE A 236 5.05 18.76 0.79
C PHE A 236 4.22 18.41 -0.45
N VAL A 237 4.04 17.12 -0.70
CA VAL A 237 3.27 16.61 -1.85
C VAL A 237 2.04 15.89 -1.35
N GLY A 238 0.85 16.38 -1.73
CA GLY A 238 -0.40 15.76 -1.27
C GLY A 238 -1.57 16.71 -1.20
N GLY A 239 -2.43 16.54 -0.22
CA GLY A 239 -3.58 17.42 0.03
C GLY A 239 -4.37 16.99 1.25
N GLY A 240 -5.17 17.88 1.78
CA GLY A 240 -6.02 17.59 2.93
C GLY A 240 -6.33 18.80 3.79
N PRO A 241 -7.07 18.63 4.89
CA PRO A 241 -7.53 19.73 5.74
C PRO A 241 -6.42 20.56 6.38
N MET A 242 -5.18 20.06 6.45
CA MET A 242 -4.04 20.79 6.98
C MET A 242 -3.33 21.69 5.94
N ASP A 243 -3.82 21.77 4.69
CA ASP A 243 -3.23 22.62 3.63
C ASP A 243 -3.06 24.08 4.09
N GLY A 244 -4.07 24.64 4.73
CA GLY A 244 -4.00 26.03 5.25
C GLY A 244 -2.90 26.22 6.31
N ALA A 245 -2.63 25.23 7.15
CA ALA A 245 -1.54 25.29 8.14
C ALA A 245 -0.17 25.23 7.44
N LEU A 246 -0.01 24.36 6.45
CA LEU A 246 1.22 24.27 5.66
C LEU A 246 1.48 25.55 4.87
N ARG A 247 0.45 26.19 4.29
CA ARG A 247 0.62 27.49 3.61
C ARG A 247 1.06 28.61 4.55
N ARG A 248 0.56 28.62 5.80
CA ARG A 248 1.06 29.57 6.81
C ARG A 248 2.55 29.34 7.13
N PHE A 249 2.94 28.06 7.28
CA PHE A 249 4.35 27.71 7.46
C PHE A 249 5.21 28.13 6.27
N ALA A 250 4.75 27.91 5.05
CA ALA A 250 5.44 28.35 3.84
C ALA A 250 5.60 29.90 3.78
N ALA A 251 4.58 30.65 4.19
CA ALA A 251 4.64 32.11 4.25
C ALA A 251 5.67 32.63 5.27
N GLN A 252 5.91 31.88 6.36
CA GLN A 252 6.95 32.20 7.35
C GLN A 252 8.37 31.85 6.86
N HIS A 253 8.49 31.02 5.80
CA HIS A 253 9.77 30.55 5.24
C HIS A 253 9.81 30.77 3.72
N PRO A 254 9.77 32.03 3.25
CA PRO A 254 9.67 32.32 1.82
C PRO A 254 10.83 31.71 1.02
N GLY A 255 10.49 31.08 -0.11
CA GLY A 255 11.46 30.41 -0.97
C GLY A 255 12.01 29.08 -0.43
N ARG A 256 11.75 28.72 0.83
CA ARG A 256 12.24 27.47 1.44
C ARG A 256 11.23 26.33 1.43
N VAL A 257 9.95 26.62 1.35
CA VAL A 257 8.87 25.62 1.46
C VAL A 257 8.00 25.65 0.21
N HIS A 258 7.79 24.49 -0.39
CA HIS A 258 6.86 24.30 -1.50
C HIS A 258 5.80 23.27 -1.15
N ILE A 259 4.55 23.54 -1.55
CA ILE A 259 3.39 22.65 -1.37
C ILE A 259 2.80 22.37 -2.74
N GLU A 260 2.84 21.13 -3.14
CA GLU A 260 2.26 20.65 -4.40
C GLU A 260 1.02 19.81 -4.12
N THR A 261 -0.12 20.21 -4.68
CA THR A 261 -1.41 19.55 -4.48
C THR A 261 -1.97 19.03 -5.80
N GLY A 262 -2.87 18.05 -5.74
CA GLY A 262 -3.51 17.51 -6.95
C GLY A 262 -2.57 16.70 -7.85
N VAL A 263 -1.45 16.21 -7.33
CA VAL A 263 -0.48 15.44 -8.10
C VAL A 263 -1.09 14.11 -8.53
N ALA A 264 -1.14 13.89 -9.85
CA ALA A 264 -1.50 12.60 -10.39
C ALA A 264 -0.46 11.54 -9.97
N HIS A 265 -0.91 10.31 -9.70
CA HIS A 265 -0.01 9.26 -9.22
C HIS A 265 1.16 9.00 -10.18
N ASP A 266 0.96 9.24 -11.48
CA ASP A 266 2.00 9.08 -12.49
C ASP A 266 3.14 10.11 -12.36
N ALA A 267 2.88 11.27 -11.79
CA ALA A 267 3.88 12.30 -11.53
C ALA A 267 4.62 12.14 -10.19
N VAL A 268 4.13 11.28 -9.29
CA VAL A 268 4.73 11.06 -7.95
C VAL A 268 6.22 10.72 -8.02
N PRO A 269 6.72 9.85 -8.93
CA PRO A 269 8.16 9.57 -9.01
C PRO A 269 9.03 10.81 -9.23
N HIS A 270 8.56 11.79 -10.01
CA HIS A 270 9.32 13.02 -10.26
C HIS A 270 9.50 13.84 -8.99
N TRP A 271 8.44 13.95 -8.18
CA TRP A 271 8.48 14.67 -6.92
C TRP A 271 9.32 13.96 -5.86
N LEU A 272 9.25 12.61 -5.80
CA LEU A 272 10.10 11.83 -4.91
C LEU A 272 11.58 12.01 -5.27
N ASN A 273 11.93 11.96 -6.55
CA ASN A 273 13.31 12.18 -7.00
C ASN A 273 13.84 13.59 -6.68
N ALA A 274 12.98 14.59 -6.48
CA ALA A 274 13.39 15.91 -6.03
C ALA A 274 13.81 15.95 -4.56
N MET A 275 13.36 15.00 -3.75
CA MET A 275 13.65 14.94 -2.32
C MET A 275 15.06 14.41 -2.05
N THR A 276 15.73 14.95 -1.04
CA THR A 276 16.98 14.41 -0.50
C THR A 276 16.71 13.30 0.49
N LEU A 277 15.60 13.40 1.24
CA LEU A 277 15.06 12.37 2.10
C LEU A 277 13.54 12.55 2.22
N LEU A 278 12.82 11.45 2.45
CA LEU A 278 11.38 11.45 2.71
C LEU A 278 11.12 11.25 4.21
N CYS A 279 10.27 12.10 4.79
CA CYS A 279 9.77 11.97 6.16
C CYS A 279 8.34 11.42 6.17
N ALA A 280 8.11 10.41 6.99
CA ALA A 280 6.80 9.81 7.25
C ALA A 280 6.49 9.81 8.76
N PRO A 281 6.10 10.96 9.34
CA PRO A 281 5.94 11.13 10.79
C PRO A 281 4.55 10.71 11.29
N SER A 282 3.94 9.68 10.70
CA SER A 282 2.59 9.21 11.07
C SER A 282 2.43 8.96 12.56
N GLN A 283 1.21 9.21 13.09
CA GLN A 283 0.90 9.18 14.52
C GLN A 283 -0.21 8.18 14.80
N THR A 284 0.01 7.28 15.72
CA THR A 284 -1.03 6.37 16.20
C THR A 284 -2.08 7.12 17.04
N THR A 285 -3.34 6.86 16.74
CA THR A 285 -4.50 7.34 17.49
C THR A 285 -5.33 6.15 17.98
N ALA A 286 -6.35 6.39 18.80
CA ALA A 286 -7.26 5.34 19.26
C ALA A 286 -7.97 4.59 18.11
N GLY A 287 -8.19 5.25 16.97
CA GLY A 287 -8.93 4.70 15.82
C GLY A 287 -8.10 4.42 14.58
N TRP A 288 -6.83 4.83 14.56
CA TRP A 288 -5.98 4.75 13.38
C TRP A 288 -4.52 4.50 13.73
N ARG A 289 -3.87 3.68 12.93
CA ARG A 289 -2.44 3.41 12.95
C ARG A 289 -1.98 3.15 11.52
N GLU A 290 -0.74 3.55 11.16
CA GLU A 290 -0.26 3.33 9.80
C GLU A 290 -0.31 1.84 9.43
N GLN A 291 -1.01 1.54 8.34
CA GLN A 291 -1.20 0.15 7.93
C GLN A 291 0.02 -0.42 7.20
N PHE A 292 0.73 0.44 6.44
CA PHE A 292 1.91 0.00 5.71
C PHE A 292 2.90 1.14 5.42
N GLY A 293 2.42 2.30 4.92
CA GLY A 293 3.29 3.40 4.48
C GLY A 293 3.82 3.21 3.05
N ARG A 294 2.92 3.08 2.07
CA ARG A 294 3.30 2.88 0.64
C ARG A 294 4.32 3.88 0.12
N MET A 295 4.25 5.15 0.55
CA MET A 295 5.20 6.18 0.17
C MET A 295 6.65 5.82 0.56
N LEU A 296 6.87 5.01 1.60
CA LEU A 296 8.21 4.55 1.99
C LEU A 296 8.82 3.65 0.93
N ILE A 297 8.08 2.65 0.45
CA ILE A 297 8.60 1.73 -0.59
C ILE A 297 8.75 2.43 -1.94
N GLU A 298 7.92 3.45 -2.23
CA GLU A 298 8.02 4.29 -3.42
C GLU A 298 9.27 5.18 -3.37
N ALA A 299 9.55 5.82 -2.22
CA ALA A 299 10.76 6.60 -2.01
C ALA A 299 12.02 5.73 -2.04
N MET A 300 12.02 4.60 -1.32
CA MET A 300 13.12 3.64 -1.33
C MET A 300 13.40 3.13 -2.76
N ALA A 301 12.37 2.83 -3.55
CA ALA A 301 12.55 2.43 -4.95
C ALA A 301 13.18 3.54 -5.80
N CYS A 302 12.93 4.82 -5.51
CA CYS A 302 13.62 5.96 -6.10
C CYS A 302 15.04 6.18 -5.55
N GLY A 303 15.51 5.38 -4.59
CA GLY A 303 16.78 5.57 -3.93
C GLY A 303 16.80 6.76 -2.96
N VAL A 304 15.63 7.24 -2.56
CA VAL A 304 15.46 8.35 -1.61
C VAL A 304 15.47 7.77 -0.18
N PRO A 305 16.40 8.22 0.69
CA PRO A 305 16.43 7.85 2.10
C PRO A 305 15.10 8.14 2.79
N VAL A 306 14.71 7.30 3.74
CA VAL A 306 13.45 7.45 4.47
C VAL A 306 13.68 7.59 5.97
N VAL A 307 12.93 8.49 6.58
CA VAL A 307 12.79 8.64 8.03
C VAL A 307 11.32 8.44 8.36
N ALA A 308 11.00 7.47 9.20
CA ALA A 308 9.64 7.13 9.55
C ALA A 308 9.43 7.14 11.07
N SER A 309 8.20 7.41 11.52
CA SER A 309 7.85 7.14 12.91
C SER A 309 7.68 5.63 13.16
N ASP A 310 7.64 5.24 14.42
CA ASP A 310 7.39 3.86 14.83
C ASP A 310 5.90 3.46 14.78
N SER A 311 5.07 4.22 14.05
CA SER A 311 3.65 3.95 13.88
C SER A 311 3.40 2.71 13.01
N GLY A 312 2.69 1.76 13.57
CA GLY A 312 2.17 0.60 12.83
C GLY A 312 3.22 -0.26 12.16
N GLU A 313 3.09 -0.43 10.83
CA GLU A 313 3.96 -1.30 10.04
C GLU A 313 5.26 -0.61 9.59
N MET A 314 5.37 0.72 9.75
CA MET A 314 6.50 1.46 9.19
C MET A 314 7.88 0.96 9.65
N PRO A 315 8.10 0.57 10.93
CA PRO A 315 9.39 -0.01 11.34
C PRO A 315 9.75 -1.26 10.55
N ALA A 316 8.80 -2.16 10.30
CA ALA A 316 9.02 -3.38 9.53
C ALA A 316 9.26 -3.09 8.04
N VAL A 317 8.59 -2.07 7.48
CA VAL A 317 8.81 -1.62 6.11
C VAL A 317 10.20 -1.01 5.94
N VAL A 318 10.61 -0.11 6.83
CA VAL A 318 11.91 0.57 6.79
C VAL A 318 13.06 -0.42 7.05
N GLY A 319 12.94 -1.27 8.08
CA GLY A 319 14.01 -2.17 8.50
C GLY A 319 15.32 -1.42 8.78
N ASP A 320 16.41 -1.93 8.21
CA ASP A 320 17.76 -1.34 8.29
C ASP A 320 18.07 -0.32 7.18
N ALA A 321 17.12 -0.09 6.28
CA ALA A 321 17.31 0.75 5.10
C ALA A 321 17.05 2.26 5.34
N GLY A 322 16.55 2.63 6.51
CA GLY A 322 16.26 4.02 6.87
C GLY A 322 16.38 4.25 8.37
N VAL A 323 15.75 5.31 8.85
CA VAL A 323 15.74 5.66 10.28
C VAL A 323 14.32 5.62 10.80
N VAL A 324 14.13 4.99 11.95
CA VAL A 324 12.85 4.99 12.68
C VAL A 324 13.00 5.87 13.92
N VAL A 325 12.06 6.79 14.11
CA VAL A 325 12.02 7.76 15.22
C VAL A 325 10.70 7.54 15.98
N ALA A 326 10.73 7.66 17.29
CA ALA A 326 9.52 7.55 18.10
C ALA A 326 8.45 8.59 17.68
N GLU A 327 7.18 8.18 17.71
CA GLU A 327 6.06 9.09 17.46
C GLU A 327 6.13 10.30 18.42
N ARG A 328 5.84 11.49 17.89
CA ARG A 328 5.76 12.75 18.68
C ARG A 328 7.08 13.24 19.30
N ASP A 329 8.18 12.51 19.15
CA ASP A 329 9.49 12.94 19.66
C ASP A 329 10.13 13.96 18.72
N VAL A 330 9.62 15.20 18.75
CA VAL A 330 10.11 16.29 17.91
C VAL A 330 11.60 16.55 18.06
N PRO A 331 12.19 16.54 19.28
CA PRO A 331 13.64 16.67 19.45
C PRO A 331 14.44 15.58 18.73
N ALA A 332 14.00 14.32 18.81
CA ALA A 332 14.65 13.21 18.10
C ALA A 332 14.54 13.36 16.56
N TRP A 333 13.37 13.81 16.07
CA TRP A 333 13.18 14.13 14.65
C TRP A 333 14.14 15.22 14.20
N THR A 334 14.29 16.33 14.97
CA THR A 334 15.22 17.41 14.69
C THR A 334 16.65 16.90 14.62
N ALA A 335 17.10 16.14 15.61
CA ALA A 335 18.46 15.58 15.65
C ALA A 335 18.76 14.63 14.48
N VAL A 336 17.80 13.78 14.11
CA VAL A 336 17.93 12.87 12.95
C VAL A 336 18.02 13.66 11.65
N LEU A 337 17.19 14.70 11.48
CA LEU A 337 17.22 15.56 10.30
C LEU A 337 18.54 16.30 10.18
N ASP A 338 19.04 16.95 11.24
CA ASP A 338 20.34 17.62 11.24
C ASP A 338 21.47 16.65 10.86
N ARG A 339 21.51 15.46 11.46
CA ARG A 339 22.51 14.46 11.17
C ARG A 339 22.48 14.02 9.69
N LEU A 340 21.30 13.67 9.17
CA LEU A 340 21.17 13.19 7.80
C LEU A 340 21.45 14.26 6.76
N LEU A 341 20.94 15.49 6.97
CA LEU A 341 21.17 16.61 6.04
C LEU A 341 22.65 17.04 6.01
N GLY A 342 23.37 16.87 7.12
CA GLY A 342 24.79 17.17 7.23
C GLY A 342 25.74 16.08 6.70
N ASP A 343 25.24 14.86 6.46
CA ASP A 343 26.08 13.70 6.08
C ASP A 343 25.62 13.08 4.74
N GLU A 344 26.27 13.50 3.66
CA GLU A 344 25.97 12.99 2.32
C GLU A 344 26.30 11.51 2.14
N ALA A 345 27.35 11.00 2.81
CA ALA A 345 27.73 9.61 2.73
C ALA A 345 26.64 8.72 3.38
N LEU A 346 26.10 9.17 4.51
CA LEU A 346 25.01 8.50 5.22
C LEU A 346 23.72 8.50 4.38
N LEU A 347 23.38 9.63 3.75
CA LEU A 347 22.25 9.71 2.83
C LEU A 347 22.39 8.73 1.66
N ARG A 348 23.55 8.71 1.01
CA ARG A 348 23.80 7.76 -0.09
C ARG A 348 23.69 6.29 0.37
N ALA A 349 24.23 5.97 1.54
CA ALA A 349 24.16 4.62 2.09
C ALA A 349 22.72 4.19 2.39
N HIS A 350 21.89 5.06 2.99
CA HIS A 350 20.47 4.78 3.21
C HIS A 350 19.70 4.66 1.90
N GLY A 351 19.94 5.54 0.94
CA GLY A 351 19.29 5.46 -0.38
C GLY A 351 19.58 4.16 -1.12
N ALA A 352 20.85 3.72 -1.11
CA ALA A 352 21.26 2.46 -1.73
C ALA A 352 20.60 1.24 -1.07
N ARG A 353 20.67 1.14 0.28
CA ARG A 353 19.99 0.06 1.03
C ARG A 353 18.47 0.09 0.83
N GLY A 354 17.86 1.29 0.81
CA GLY A 354 16.43 1.46 0.56
C GLY A 354 16.03 0.88 -0.79
N ARG A 355 16.77 1.21 -1.84
CA ARG A 355 16.51 0.70 -3.19
C ARG A 355 16.67 -0.82 -3.28
N GLU A 356 17.74 -1.37 -2.73
CA GLU A 356 17.95 -2.81 -2.67
C GLU A 356 16.79 -3.51 -1.95
N ARG A 357 16.38 -3.00 -0.79
CA ARG A 357 15.25 -3.53 -0.03
C ARG A 357 13.94 -3.45 -0.82
N ALA A 358 13.67 -2.33 -1.49
CA ALA A 358 12.49 -2.16 -2.33
C ALA A 358 12.44 -3.19 -3.46
N GLN A 359 13.57 -3.43 -4.12
CA GLN A 359 13.69 -4.42 -5.19
C GLN A 359 13.56 -5.86 -4.69
N ALA A 360 14.21 -6.19 -3.58
CA ALA A 360 14.26 -7.54 -3.04
C ALA A 360 12.96 -8.00 -2.36
N ARG A 361 12.20 -7.07 -1.75
CA ARG A 361 11.02 -7.43 -0.94
C ARG A 361 9.70 -6.90 -1.46
N PHE A 362 9.70 -5.73 -2.12
CA PHE A 362 8.48 -5.01 -2.45
C PHE A 362 8.24 -4.86 -3.95
N ALA A 363 9.15 -5.28 -4.82
CA ALA A 363 8.91 -5.27 -6.25
C ALA A 363 7.71 -6.16 -6.60
N TRP A 364 6.80 -5.70 -7.46
CA TRP A 364 5.60 -6.46 -7.83
C TRP A 364 5.87 -7.90 -8.27
N PRO A 365 6.94 -8.21 -9.06
CA PRO A 365 7.25 -9.60 -9.39
C PRO A 365 7.55 -10.47 -8.16
N VAL A 366 8.20 -9.93 -7.14
CA VAL A 366 8.51 -10.64 -5.88
C VAL A 366 7.23 -10.93 -5.12
N VAL A 367 6.39 -9.90 -4.97
CA VAL A 367 5.10 -9.99 -4.29
C VAL A 367 4.16 -10.98 -5.00
N ALA A 368 4.11 -10.96 -6.33
CA ALA A 368 3.31 -11.88 -7.13
C ALA A 368 3.75 -13.33 -6.95
N ARG A 369 5.06 -13.61 -7.02
CA ARG A 369 5.59 -14.96 -6.76
C ARG A 369 5.25 -15.47 -5.36
N ALA A 370 5.32 -14.59 -4.35
CA ALA A 370 4.95 -14.97 -2.98
C ALA A 370 3.46 -15.38 -2.86
N HIS A 371 2.55 -14.68 -3.58
CA HIS A 371 1.15 -15.06 -3.64
C HIS A 371 0.96 -16.41 -4.33
N LEU A 372 1.56 -16.60 -5.52
CA LEU A 372 1.45 -17.86 -6.26
C LEU A 372 1.99 -19.03 -5.45
N ALA A 373 3.14 -18.90 -4.80
CA ALA A 373 3.72 -19.93 -3.94
C ALA A 373 2.79 -20.27 -2.75
N PHE A 374 2.13 -19.28 -2.16
CA PHE A 374 1.16 -19.53 -1.10
C PHE A 374 -0.09 -20.28 -1.61
N PHE A 375 -0.58 -19.91 -2.78
CA PHE A 375 -1.71 -20.62 -3.40
C PHE A 375 -1.36 -22.08 -3.74
N GLU A 376 -0.16 -22.32 -4.25
CA GLU A 376 0.33 -23.66 -4.55
C GLU A 376 0.44 -24.54 -3.29
N MET A 377 1.04 -23.99 -2.22
CA MET A 377 1.10 -24.67 -0.92
C MET A 377 -0.29 -25.09 -0.41
N LEU A 378 -1.29 -24.18 -0.53
CA LEU A 378 -2.66 -24.49 -0.09
C LEU A 378 -3.32 -25.59 -0.94
N MET A 379 -2.95 -25.73 -2.21
CA MET A 379 -3.50 -26.78 -3.07
C MET A 379 -2.86 -28.13 -2.78
N GLU A 380 -1.56 -28.18 -2.52
CA GLU A 380 -0.82 -29.42 -2.19
C GLU A 380 -1.32 -30.06 -0.88
N GLY A 381 -1.62 -29.27 0.13
CA GLY A 381 -2.18 -29.75 1.40
C GLY A 381 -3.58 -30.38 1.31
N ARG A 382 -4.16 -30.51 0.11
CA ARG A 382 -5.40 -31.25 -0.15
C ARG A 382 -5.16 -32.62 -0.75
N ALA A 383 -3.94 -32.88 -1.22
CA ALA A 383 -3.59 -34.14 -1.87
C ALA A 383 -3.10 -35.22 -0.88
N SER A 384 -2.94 -34.82 0.41
CA SER A 384 -2.65 -35.72 1.53
C SER A 384 -3.90 -35.88 2.43
#